data_db0b1298acd35a6e31b9a2323ea2d642
#
_entry.id   db0b1298acd35a6e31b9a2323ea2d642
#
_cell.length_a   1.000
_cell.length_b   1.000
_cell.length_c   1.000
_cell.angle_alpha   90.00
_cell.angle_beta   90.00
_cell.angle_gamma   90.00
#
_symmetry.space_group_name_H-M   'P 1'
#
loop_
_entity.id
_entity.type
_entity.pdbx_description
1 polymer ?
#
loop_
_entity_poly.entity_id
_entity_poly.type
_entity_poly.pdbx_seq_one_letter_code
_entity_poly.pdbx_strand_id
1 'polypeptide(L)'
;MPRTPRRALTALTAAAALSALALAAPVTPAGAAPEKSAKAGGPKPVEVQLLALNDFHGNLEPPSGSGGRVQTGVAPDGTAINVNAGGVEFLATELALLAEQQKAKNTITVAAGDLIGASPLLSAAFHDEPAIEALGLAGLDYASVGNHEFDEGADELLRIQNGGCHPVDGCADGTPYEGADFQYLSANAFLTATGEPLLAPYAIHKVAGVKIGFIGMTLEGTADIVSQEGVAGLDFADEVETANRYAAELQSQGVETIVVLLHEGGNQTGPNAYDINGCSGLSGPIVPIAAGMSGAIDVVVTGHTHQAYNCDLSGKLVTSASSFGRLATDIDLTIDRRTGDVLTASAENVIVTRDLAKAPAQTELIARYREALGPIAGQVVGTTAEALSRSQERLFRTGVASNGAPIFALGESALGNVIADAQLAATDDETGAVAAFMNPGGVRADLDAGQVTYEEAFTVQPFANNLVTLDLTGRQLQCLLEQQFTVGRTLYPSATVSYVVDPAGTTGPAADPCAGSRVVDSSVTIGGAPVLAGSTYRITVNNFLAGGGDGFSVLRGGTNAVTGSIDLDAFTDYLKASSPVTAPALDRIRLTTEPTP
;
A
#
# COMPACT_ATOMS: atom_id res chain seq x y z
N MET A 1 35.25 36.54 -36.74
CA MET A 1 35.17 37.96 -37.12
C MET A 1 33.80 38.48 -36.81
N PRO A 2 33.71 39.63 -36.17
CA PRO A 2 32.55 40.08 -35.41
C PRO A 2 31.69 41.11 -36.15
N ARG A 3 30.49 41.37 -35.62
CA ARG A 3 29.90 42.73 -35.60
C ARG A 3 28.57 42.76 -34.81
N THR A 4 28.64 43.29 -33.61
CA THR A 4 27.64 44.14 -32.96
C THR A 4 27.81 45.60 -33.51
N PRO A 5 27.04 46.63 -33.10
CA PRO A 5 25.74 46.77 -32.45
C PRO A 5 24.88 47.92 -33.05
N ARG A 6 23.71 48.27 -32.51
CA ARG A 6 23.37 49.70 -32.27
C ARG A 6 22.05 49.90 -31.51
N ARG A 7 22.13 50.81 -30.56
CA ARG A 7 21.14 51.46 -29.71
C ARG A 7 20.27 52.48 -30.45
N ALA A 8 19.10 52.80 -29.94
CA ALA A 8 18.46 54.13 -29.83
C ALA A 8 17.24 53.93 -28.88
N LEU A 9 17.08 54.58 -27.87
CA LEU A 9 17.03 55.84 -27.13
C LEU A 9 15.96 56.84 -27.63
N THR A 10 15.21 57.33 -26.63
CA THR A 10 14.36 58.54 -26.51
C THR A 10 12.89 58.41 -27.00
N ALA A 11 11.86 58.99 -26.34
CA ALA A 11 11.82 60.20 -25.53
C ALA A 11 10.60 60.27 -24.58
N LEU A 12 10.76 61.03 -23.51
CA LEU A 12 9.73 61.58 -22.63
C LEU A 12 8.78 62.54 -23.36
N THR A 13 7.50 62.57 -22.94
CA THR A 13 6.73 63.86 -22.93
C THR A 13 5.87 63.96 -21.68
N ALA A 14 6.10 65.02 -20.94
CA ALA A 14 5.32 65.51 -19.84
C ALA A 14 4.17 66.37 -20.38
N ALA A 15 3.00 66.35 -19.77
CA ALA A 15 2.00 67.37 -19.93
C ALA A 15 1.34 67.72 -18.59
N ALA A 16 1.28 69.02 -18.35
CA ALA A 16 1.09 69.71 -17.10
C ALA A 16 -0.39 69.79 -16.66
N ALA A 17 -0.53 70.05 -15.37
CA ALA A 17 -1.72 70.31 -14.61
C ALA A 17 -2.43 71.63 -14.96
N LEU A 18 -3.73 71.68 -14.84
CA LEU A 18 -4.47 72.93 -14.58
C LEU A 18 -5.40 72.75 -13.38
N SER A 19 -5.12 73.50 -12.35
CA SER A 19 -5.89 73.68 -11.12
C SER A 19 -7.14 74.50 -11.36
N ALA A 20 -8.29 74.11 -10.90
CA ALA A 20 -9.49 74.94 -10.74
C ALA A 20 -9.83 74.97 -9.24
N LEU A 21 -9.68 76.17 -8.63
CA LEU A 21 -10.12 76.48 -7.28
C LEU A 21 -11.63 76.76 -7.31
N ALA A 22 -12.41 76.00 -6.52
CA ALA A 22 -13.79 76.39 -6.19
C ALA A 22 -13.90 76.61 -4.68
N LEU A 23 -14.33 77.78 -4.29
CA LEU A 23 -14.64 78.16 -2.90
C LEU A 23 -15.89 77.42 -2.45
N ALA A 24 -15.82 76.69 -1.34
CA ALA A 24 -16.99 76.14 -0.65
C ALA A 24 -17.14 76.81 0.72
N ALA A 25 -18.33 77.33 1.01
CA ALA A 25 -18.71 77.88 2.31
C ALA A 25 -18.93 76.74 3.35
N PRO A 26 -18.80 77.03 4.65
CA PRO A 26 -18.90 75.98 5.69
C PRO A 26 -20.36 75.67 5.97
N VAL A 27 -20.72 74.40 5.85
CA VAL A 27 -21.96 73.82 6.36
C VAL A 27 -21.68 73.22 7.70
N THR A 28 -22.38 73.62 8.74
CA THR A 28 -22.32 73.04 10.09
C THR A 28 -22.97 71.62 10.07
N PRO A 29 -22.31 70.63 10.66
CA PRO A 29 -22.91 69.29 10.69
C PRO A 29 -23.99 69.20 11.77
N ALA A 30 -25.20 68.79 11.37
CA ALA A 30 -26.24 68.30 12.27
C ALA A 30 -25.75 67.01 12.97
N GLY A 31 -26.01 66.92 14.26
CA GLY A 31 -25.55 65.82 15.10
C GLY A 31 -25.90 64.45 14.58
N ALA A 32 -24.88 63.64 14.30
CA ALA A 32 -25.01 62.22 14.04
C ALA A 32 -25.33 61.50 15.36
N ALA A 33 -26.43 60.76 15.37
CA ALA A 33 -26.70 59.80 16.43
C ALA A 33 -25.57 58.78 16.49
N PRO A 34 -25.24 58.21 17.67
CA PRO A 34 -24.17 57.23 17.74
C PRO A 34 -24.55 55.98 16.95
N GLU A 35 -23.84 55.71 15.87
CA GLU A 35 -23.86 54.44 15.20
C GLU A 35 -23.48 53.40 16.26
N LYS A 36 -24.41 52.52 16.62
CA LYS A 36 -24.12 51.30 17.31
C LYS A 36 -23.19 50.53 16.38
N SER A 37 -21.90 50.51 16.72
CA SER A 37 -20.92 49.60 16.19
C SER A 37 -21.55 48.20 16.29
N ALA A 38 -22.07 47.67 15.18
CA ALA A 38 -22.42 46.31 15.07
C ALA A 38 -21.14 45.50 15.33
N LYS A 39 -21.09 44.82 16.46
CA LYS A 39 -20.12 43.75 16.67
C LYS A 39 -20.38 42.69 15.61
N ALA A 40 -19.71 42.82 14.48
CA ALA A 40 -19.55 41.76 13.52
C ALA A 40 -18.61 40.71 14.14
N GLY A 41 -19.14 39.87 15.02
CA GLY A 41 -18.45 38.73 15.59
C GLY A 41 -19.33 37.53 15.43
N GLY A 42 -19.34 36.95 14.24
CA GLY A 42 -19.78 35.58 14.09
C GLY A 42 -18.94 34.65 14.97
N PRO A 43 -19.41 33.47 15.31
CA PRO A 43 -18.60 32.51 16.04
C PRO A 43 -17.29 32.28 15.28
N LYS A 44 -16.17 32.25 16.02
CA LYS A 44 -14.85 31.98 15.41
C LYS A 44 -14.85 30.58 14.77
N PRO A 45 -14.13 30.38 13.66
CA PRO A 45 -13.90 29.05 13.09
C PRO A 45 -13.35 28.08 14.15
N VAL A 46 -13.47 26.80 13.87
CA VAL A 46 -12.90 25.70 14.66
C VAL A 46 -11.68 25.20 13.94
N GLU A 47 -10.56 25.11 14.65
CA GLU A 47 -9.37 24.42 14.19
C GLU A 47 -9.46 22.97 14.64
N VAL A 48 -9.31 22.02 13.69
CA VAL A 48 -9.28 20.59 13.92
C VAL A 48 -8.05 20.02 13.25
N GLN A 49 -7.35 19.16 13.96
CA GLN A 49 -6.20 18.41 13.46
C GLN A 49 -6.64 16.95 13.22
N LEU A 50 -6.28 16.40 12.06
CA LEU A 50 -6.33 14.97 11.82
C LEU A 50 -4.89 14.47 11.72
N LEU A 51 -4.54 13.44 12.51
CA LEU A 51 -3.29 12.71 12.36
C LEU A 51 -3.58 11.43 11.61
N ALA A 52 -2.99 11.28 10.42
CA ALA A 52 -3.31 10.16 9.55
C ALA A 52 -2.10 9.24 9.32
N LEU A 53 -2.38 7.94 9.19
CA LEU A 53 -1.42 6.91 8.79
C LEU A 53 -2.08 5.90 7.85
N ASN A 54 -1.29 5.02 7.26
CA ASN A 54 -1.74 3.95 6.38
C ASN A 54 -0.68 2.85 6.30
N ASP A 55 -1.08 1.66 5.85
CA ASP A 55 -0.16 0.55 5.52
C ASP A 55 0.84 0.27 6.67
N PHE A 56 0.34 0.14 7.89
CA PHE A 56 1.19 -0.11 9.06
C PHE A 56 1.76 -1.52 9.04
N HIS A 57 0.99 -2.52 8.56
CA HIS A 57 1.40 -3.91 8.38
C HIS A 57 2.13 -4.47 9.61
N GLY A 58 1.56 -4.34 10.79
CA GLY A 58 2.10 -4.93 12.01
C GLY A 58 3.53 -4.53 12.39
N ASN A 59 4.08 -3.45 11.84
CA ASN A 59 5.46 -3.03 12.04
C ASN A 59 5.68 -2.39 13.42
N LEU A 60 5.58 -3.20 14.48
CA LEU A 60 5.82 -2.79 15.87
C LEU A 60 7.24 -2.30 16.07
N GLU A 61 8.22 -3.06 15.60
CA GLU A 61 9.63 -2.68 15.64
C GLU A 61 10.03 -1.88 14.39
N PRO A 62 11.12 -1.10 14.48
CA PRO A 62 11.62 -0.36 13.32
C PRO A 62 11.95 -1.29 12.14
N PRO A 63 11.34 -1.10 10.95
CA PRO A 63 11.64 -1.94 9.80
C PRO A 63 13.13 -1.92 9.43
N SER A 64 13.62 -3.03 8.91
CA SER A 64 15.01 -3.16 8.45
C SER A 64 15.19 -2.74 6.97
N GLY A 65 16.41 -2.64 6.51
CA GLY A 65 16.76 -2.43 5.11
C GLY A 65 16.12 -1.17 4.49
N SER A 66 15.64 -1.29 3.26
CA SER A 66 14.96 -0.20 2.54
C SER A 66 13.58 0.12 3.14
N GLY A 67 12.91 -0.86 3.72
CA GLY A 67 11.63 -0.68 4.40
C GLY A 67 11.70 0.26 5.61
N GLY A 68 12.87 0.41 6.24
CA GLY A 68 13.09 1.29 7.37
C GLY A 68 13.65 2.67 7.02
N ARG A 69 13.57 3.10 5.75
CA ARG A 69 14.16 4.37 5.28
C ARG A 69 13.15 5.21 4.52
N VAL A 70 13.32 6.54 4.65
CA VAL A 70 12.61 7.53 3.84
C VAL A 70 13.65 8.33 3.07
N GLN A 71 13.51 8.39 1.74
CA GLN A 71 14.38 9.22 0.91
C GLN A 71 13.98 10.70 1.07
N THR A 72 14.95 11.56 1.39
CA THR A 72 14.74 12.99 1.61
C THR A 72 15.45 13.86 0.58
N GLY A 73 16.21 13.24 -0.33
CA GLY A 73 16.93 13.98 -1.35
C GLY A 73 17.81 13.08 -2.23
N VAL A 74 18.57 13.76 -3.08
CA VAL A 74 19.58 13.16 -3.95
C VAL A 74 20.87 13.96 -3.83
N ALA A 75 21.98 13.29 -3.54
CA ALA A 75 23.30 13.91 -3.48
C ALA A 75 23.79 14.32 -4.89
N PRO A 76 24.80 15.21 -5.00
CA PRO A 76 25.32 15.67 -6.30
C PRO A 76 25.87 14.55 -7.21
N ASP A 77 26.23 13.41 -6.64
CA ASP A 77 26.68 12.20 -7.37
C ASP A 77 25.53 11.30 -7.81
N GLY A 78 24.26 11.66 -7.53
CA GLY A 78 23.07 10.89 -7.85
C GLY A 78 22.65 9.90 -6.76
N THR A 79 23.39 9.80 -5.64
CA THR A 79 23.06 8.88 -4.53
C THR A 79 21.85 9.37 -3.75
N ALA A 80 20.92 8.47 -3.39
CA ALA A 80 19.77 8.80 -2.54
C ALA A 80 20.22 9.16 -1.10
N ILE A 81 19.70 10.27 -0.59
CA ILE A 81 19.86 10.66 0.82
C ILE A 81 18.65 10.10 1.57
N ASN A 82 18.91 9.28 2.58
CA ASN A 82 17.88 8.59 3.33
C ASN A 82 17.97 8.89 4.82
N VAL A 83 16.80 8.87 5.49
CA VAL A 83 16.64 8.94 6.94
C VAL A 83 16.04 7.63 7.42
N ASN A 84 16.55 7.07 8.52
CA ASN A 84 15.96 5.90 9.16
C ASN A 84 14.67 6.31 9.89
N ALA A 85 13.60 5.58 9.65
CA ALA A 85 12.27 5.91 10.14
C ALA A 85 11.46 4.67 10.53
N GLY A 86 10.36 4.89 11.27
CA GLY A 86 9.39 3.86 11.65
C GLY A 86 9.72 3.11 12.93
N GLY A 87 8.75 2.29 13.36
CA GLY A 87 8.66 1.63 14.65
C GLY A 87 7.62 2.31 15.53
N VAL A 88 6.68 1.52 16.10
CA VAL A 88 5.52 2.07 16.82
C VAL A 88 5.88 2.88 18.06
N GLU A 89 7.01 2.56 18.71
CA GLU A 89 7.53 3.30 19.86
C GLU A 89 7.83 4.76 19.51
N PHE A 90 8.33 5.02 18.31
CA PHE A 90 8.63 6.36 17.79
C PHE A 90 7.39 7.01 17.17
N LEU A 91 6.56 6.22 16.47
CA LEU A 91 5.29 6.69 15.89
C LEU A 91 4.36 7.25 16.99
N ALA A 92 4.17 6.52 18.08
CA ALA A 92 3.33 6.98 19.18
C ALA A 92 3.85 8.28 19.82
N THR A 93 5.18 8.43 19.92
CA THR A 93 5.79 9.67 20.41
C THR A 93 5.57 10.83 19.43
N GLU A 94 5.76 10.60 18.12
CA GLU A 94 5.55 11.64 17.11
C GLU A 94 4.09 12.11 17.08
N LEU A 95 3.12 11.17 17.08
CA LEU A 95 1.70 11.51 17.13
C LEU A 95 1.35 12.35 18.37
N ALA A 96 1.91 11.99 19.53
CA ALA A 96 1.73 12.77 20.76
C ALA A 96 2.33 14.18 20.65
N LEU A 97 3.52 14.33 20.07
CA LEU A 97 4.17 15.62 19.87
C LEU A 97 3.39 16.52 18.90
N LEU A 98 2.89 15.96 17.79
CA LEU A 98 2.05 16.69 16.83
C LEU A 98 0.73 17.14 17.48
N ALA A 99 0.08 16.28 18.26
CA ALA A 99 -1.13 16.63 19.00
C ALA A 99 -0.89 17.73 20.04
N GLU A 100 0.25 17.73 20.74
CA GLU A 100 0.63 18.78 21.70
C GLU A 100 0.85 20.16 21.02
N GLN A 101 1.40 20.20 19.82
CA GLN A 101 1.65 21.45 19.07
C GLN A 101 0.35 22.20 18.78
N GLN A 102 -0.72 21.49 18.46
CA GLN A 102 -2.07 22.06 18.22
C GLN A 102 -2.90 22.23 19.50
N LYS A 103 -2.32 21.97 20.69
CA LYS A 103 -3.01 22.00 21.99
C LYS A 103 -4.11 20.94 22.15
N ALA A 104 -3.94 19.80 21.50
CA ALA A 104 -4.58 18.47 21.68
C ALA A 104 -6.11 18.39 21.88
N LYS A 105 -6.84 19.50 21.85
CA LYS A 105 -8.28 19.48 22.18
C LYS A 105 -9.19 19.03 21.04
N ASN A 106 -8.69 19.07 19.82
CA ASN A 106 -9.47 18.81 18.62
C ASN A 106 -8.65 17.95 17.62
N THR A 107 -7.83 17.04 18.15
CA THR A 107 -7.06 16.09 17.35
C THR A 107 -7.84 14.78 17.25
N ILE A 108 -7.89 14.19 16.06
CA ILE A 108 -8.49 12.90 15.77
C ILE A 108 -7.45 12.11 14.98
N THR A 109 -7.14 10.89 15.40
CA THR A 109 -6.19 10.03 14.69
C THR A 109 -6.93 9.02 13.81
N VAL A 110 -6.52 8.92 12.55
CA VAL A 110 -7.21 8.08 11.56
C VAL A 110 -6.24 7.24 10.74
N ALA A 111 -6.74 6.17 10.11
CA ALA A 111 -5.92 5.34 9.24
C ALA A 111 -6.66 4.88 7.98
N ALA A 112 -5.92 4.71 6.88
CA ALA A 112 -6.46 4.29 5.59
C ALA A 112 -6.05 2.84 5.24
N GLY A 113 -6.38 1.88 6.13
CA GLY A 113 -6.28 0.43 5.91
C GLY A 113 -4.86 -0.14 5.95
N ASP A 114 -4.80 -1.48 5.79
CA ASP A 114 -3.60 -2.32 5.89
C ASP A 114 -2.82 -2.06 7.19
N LEU A 115 -3.54 -2.05 8.30
CA LEU A 115 -2.91 -1.96 9.62
C LEU A 115 -2.27 -3.29 10.01
N ILE A 116 -2.84 -4.37 9.50
CA ILE A 116 -2.47 -5.77 9.71
C ILE A 116 -2.21 -6.46 8.37
N GLY A 117 -1.79 -7.72 8.43
CA GLY A 117 -1.48 -8.56 7.28
C GLY A 117 -0.11 -8.27 6.65
N ALA A 118 0.49 -9.27 6.03
CA ALA A 118 1.90 -9.25 5.60
C ALA A 118 2.85 -8.74 6.71
N SER A 119 2.50 -8.96 7.94
CA SER A 119 3.11 -8.43 9.16
C SER A 119 4.41 -9.15 9.52
N PRO A 120 5.36 -8.48 10.19
CA PRO A 120 6.47 -9.17 10.85
C PRO A 120 5.98 -10.20 11.87
N LEU A 121 6.78 -11.26 12.08
CA LEU A 121 6.42 -12.40 12.94
C LEU A 121 5.96 -11.99 14.35
N LEU A 122 6.52 -10.93 14.91
CA LEU A 122 6.12 -10.41 16.24
C LEU A 122 4.64 -10.02 16.31
N SER A 123 4.02 -9.66 15.20
CA SER A 123 2.59 -9.36 15.12
C SER A 123 1.81 -10.56 14.59
N ALA A 124 2.24 -11.11 13.46
CA ALA A 124 1.53 -12.17 12.76
C ALA A 124 1.39 -13.48 13.56
N ALA A 125 2.38 -13.84 14.40
CA ALA A 125 2.29 -15.01 15.27
C ALA A 125 1.16 -14.94 16.32
N PHE A 126 0.54 -13.79 16.45
CA PHE A 126 -0.58 -13.50 17.37
C PHE A 126 -1.79 -12.98 16.59
N HIS A 127 -1.97 -13.35 15.32
CA HIS A 127 -3.06 -12.88 14.45
C HIS A 127 -3.19 -11.35 14.45
N ASP A 128 -2.06 -10.66 14.46
CA ASP A 128 -1.93 -9.19 14.46
C ASP A 128 -2.58 -8.45 15.67
N GLU A 129 -3.00 -9.16 16.71
CA GLU A 129 -3.48 -8.54 17.96
C GLU A 129 -2.51 -7.48 18.52
N PRO A 130 -1.16 -7.71 18.53
CA PRO A 130 -0.22 -6.71 19.02
C PRO A 130 -0.20 -5.40 18.21
N ALA A 131 -0.43 -5.46 16.91
CA ALA A 131 -0.49 -4.28 16.06
C ALA A 131 -1.70 -3.42 16.41
N ILE A 132 -2.86 -4.06 16.61
CA ILE A 132 -4.11 -3.37 16.95
C ILE A 132 -4.03 -2.76 18.34
N GLU A 133 -3.53 -3.50 19.34
CA GLU A 133 -3.29 -2.96 20.69
C GLU A 133 -2.33 -1.76 20.66
N ALA A 134 -1.24 -1.85 19.87
CA ALA A 134 -0.28 -0.76 19.75
C ALA A 134 -0.89 0.50 19.14
N LEU A 135 -1.71 0.36 18.11
CA LEU A 135 -2.38 1.49 17.46
C LEU A 135 -3.46 2.10 18.36
N GLY A 136 -4.20 1.28 19.13
CA GLY A 136 -5.10 1.75 20.17
C GLY A 136 -4.35 2.56 21.25
N LEU A 137 -3.21 2.05 21.76
CA LEU A 137 -2.33 2.79 22.68
C LEU A 137 -1.74 4.06 22.09
N ALA A 138 -1.56 4.14 20.77
CA ALA A 138 -1.12 5.35 20.05
C ALA A 138 -2.26 6.35 19.85
N GLY A 139 -3.50 6.00 20.21
CA GLY A 139 -4.67 6.89 20.17
C GLY A 139 -5.38 6.92 18.83
N LEU A 140 -5.37 5.83 18.06
CA LEU A 140 -6.17 5.71 16.83
C LEU A 140 -7.66 5.75 17.18
N ASP A 141 -8.46 6.54 16.43
CA ASP A 141 -9.91 6.69 16.63
C ASP A 141 -10.70 5.91 15.56
N TYR A 142 -10.29 6.02 14.30
CA TYR A 142 -10.98 5.40 13.17
C TYR A 142 -10.00 4.86 12.13
N ALA A 143 -10.31 3.71 11.54
CA ALA A 143 -9.57 3.16 10.41
C ALA A 143 -10.53 2.69 9.32
N SER A 144 -10.18 2.83 8.04
CA SER A 144 -10.78 1.99 7.01
C SER A 144 -10.15 0.60 7.05
N VAL A 145 -10.84 -0.39 6.48
CA VAL A 145 -10.20 -1.65 6.11
C VAL A 145 -9.38 -1.46 4.84
N GLY A 146 -8.24 -2.16 4.72
CA GLY A 146 -7.54 -2.37 3.45
C GLY A 146 -7.79 -3.76 2.91
N ASN A 147 -7.00 -4.21 1.94
CA ASN A 147 -7.13 -5.57 1.43
C ASN A 147 -6.57 -6.62 2.41
N HIS A 148 -5.53 -6.29 3.14
CA HIS A 148 -4.90 -7.23 4.08
C HIS A 148 -5.70 -7.47 5.36
N GLU A 149 -6.66 -6.62 5.71
CA GLU A 149 -7.63 -6.92 6.76
C GLU A 149 -8.50 -8.16 6.43
N PHE A 150 -8.50 -8.62 5.18
CA PHE A 150 -9.25 -9.80 4.74
C PHE A 150 -8.38 -11.04 4.53
N ASP A 151 -7.08 -11.01 4.81
CA ASP A 151 -6.17 -12.15 4.58
C ASP A 151 -6.63 -13.42 5.31
N GLU A 152 -7.08 -13.30 6.57
CA GLU A 152 -7.62 -14.38 7.39
C GLU A 152 -9.16 -14.46 7.36
N GLY A 153 -9.81 -13.64 6.54
CA GLY A 153 -11.24 -13.66 6.30
C GLY A 153 -12.07 -12.70 7.14
N ALA A 154 -13.36 -12.60 6.75
CA ALA A 154 -14.29 -11.66 7.37
C ALA A 154 -14.54 -11.95 8.86
N ASP A 155 -14.59 -13.21 9.26
CA ASP A 155 -14.83 -13.60 10.66
C ASP A 155 -13.67 -13.20 11.56
N GLU A 156 -12.43 -13.29 11.05
CA GLU A 156 -11.24 -12.85 11.77
C GLU A 156 -11.19 -11.32 11.87
N LEU A 157 -11.49 -10.58 10.81
CA LEU A 157 -11.62 -9.13 10.89
C LEU A 157 -12.66 -8.70 11.93
N LEU A 158 -13.79 -9.41 12.02
CA LEU A 158 -14.79 -9.14 13.05
C LEU A 158 -14.28 -9.47 14.47
N ARG A 159 -13.45 -10.52 14.62
CA ARG A 159 -12.78 -10.83 15.89
C ARG A 159 -11.76 -9.74 16.25
N ILE A 160 -10.97 -9.29 15.32
CA ILE A 160 -10.01 -8.18 15.51
C ILE A 160 -10.74 -6.92 15.99
N GLN A 161 -11.91 -6.61 15.43
CA GLN A 161 -12.71 -5.47 15.93
C GLN A 161 -13.31 -5.71 17.31
N ASN A 162 -13.86 -6.90 17.58
CA ASN A 162 -14.72 -7.13 18.74
C ASN A 162 -14.07 -7.90 19.90
N GLY A 163 -12.89 -8.47 19.68
CA GLY A 163 -12.16 -9.25 20.66
C GLY A 163 -12.54 -10.73 20.71
N GLY A 164 -11.85 -11.44 21.55
CA GLY A 164 -11.97 -12.89 21.77
C GLY A 164 -10.73 -13.64 21.30
N CYS A 165 -10.56 -14.88 21.78
CA CYS A 165 -9.47 -15.73 21.33
C CYS A 165 -9.73 -16.26 19.92
N HIS A 166 -8.69 -16.47 19.15
CA HIS A 166 -8.79 -17.09 17.82
C HIS A 166 -9.46 -18.47 17.90
N PRO A 167 -10.40 -18.80 16.99
CA PRO A 167 -11.27 -19.99 17.16
C PRO A 167 -10.51 -21.32 17.03
N VAL A 168 -9.35 -21.34 16.35
CA VAL A 168 -8.52 -22.55 16.17
C VAL A 168 -7.35 -22.54 17.14
N ASP A 169 -6.59 -21.44 17.21
CA ASP A 169 -5.31 -21.37 17.93
C ASP A 169 -5.48 -20.92 19.40
N GLY A 170 -6.69 -20.47 19.77
CA GLY A 170 -6.96 -19.99 21.11
C GLY A 170 -6.38 -18.61 21.37
N CYS A 171 -6.05 -18.31 22.62
CA CYS A 171 -5.42 -17.05 23.01
C CYS A 171 -3.90 -17.24 22.91
N ALA A 172 -3.27 -16.75 21.85
CA ALA A 172 -1.88 -17.04 21.53
C ALA A 172 -0.87 -16.52 22.57
N ASP A 173 -1.17 -15.40 23.24
CA ASP A 173 -0.37 -14.87 24.36
C ASP A 173 -0.83 -15.40 25.75
N GLY A 174 -1.88 -16.25 25.80
CA GLY A 174 -2.46 -16.83 27.01
C GLY A 174 -3.56 -15.98 27.66
N THR A 175 -3.92 -14.82 27.08
CA THR A 175 -5.00 -13.95 27.55
C THR A 175 -6.02 -13.70 26.45
N PRO A 176 -7.33 -13.55 26.78
CA PRO A 176 -8.33 -13.15 25.78
C PRO A 176 -8.02 -11.76 25.23
N TYR A 177 -7.98 -11.63 23.91
CA TYR A 177 -7.85 -10.35 23.23
C TYR A 177 -9.10 -9.48 23.43
N GLU A 178 -8.92 -8.19 23.77
CA GLU A 178 -10.04 -7.31 24.13
C GLU A 178 -10.74 -6.67 22.92
N GLY A 179 -10.15 -6.76 21.73
CA GLY A 179 -10.62 -6.10 20.51
C GLY A 179 -9.97 -4.73 20.29
N ALA A 180 -10.25 -4.12 19.15
CA ALA A 180 -9.73 -2.81 18.81
C ALA A 180 -10.39 -1.70 19.66
N ASP A 181 -9.59 -0.84 20.28
CA ASP A 181 -10.06 0.36 20.99
C ASP A 181 -10.59 1.45 20.04
N PHE A 182 -10.30 1.33 18.74
CA PHE A 182 -10.76 2.21 17.67
C PHE A 182 -11.82 1.52 16.81
N GLN A 183 -12.49 2.26 15.94
CA GLN A 183 -13.52 1.71 15.08
C GLN A 183 -13.01 1.51 13.66
N TYR A 184 -13.06 0.26 13.16
CA TYR A 184 -12.93 -0.03 11.74
C TYR A 184 -14.21 0.37 10.99
N LEU A 185 -14.03 0.92 9.79
CA LEU A 185 -15.08 1.36 8.89
C LEU A 185 -14.94 0.66 7.54
N SER A 186 -16.07 0.19 6.97
CA SER A 186 -16.09 -0.46 5.66
C SER A 186 -17.40 -0.17 4.94
N ALA A 187 -17.36 0.83 4.05
CA ALA A 187 -18.54 1.30 3.34
C ALA A 187 -18.84 0.51 2.06
N ASN A 188 -17.81 -0.12 1.46
CA ASN A 188 -17.92 -0.78 0.16
C ASN A 188 -17.67 -2.31 0.17
N ALA A 189 -17.40 -2.92 1.33
CA ALA A 189 -17.39 -4.37 1.48
C ALA A 189 -18.74 -4.85 2.05
N PHE A 190 -19.45 -5.69 1.30
CA PHE A 190 -20.81 -6.13 1.61
C PHE A 190 -20.88 -7.64 1.76
N LEU A 191 -21.71 -8.11 2.69
CA LEU A 191 -22.09 -9.51 2.79
C LEU A 191 -22.98 -9.90 1.60
N THR A 192 -22.53 -10.79 0.72
CA THR A 192 -23.28 -11.26 -0.46
C THR A 192 -24.66 -11.80 -0.08
N ALA A 193 -24.76 -12.44 1.10
CA ALA A 193 -26.01 -13.07 1.57
C ALA A 193 -27.12 -12.06 1.94
N THR A 194 -26.75 -10.86 2.39
CA THR A 194 -27.69 -9.86 2.92
C THR A 194 -27.65 -8.54 2.16
N GLY A 195 -26.55 -8.24 1.49
CA GLY A 195 -26.30 -6.93 0.89
C GLY A 195 -26.03 -5.81 1.90
N GLU A 196 -25.83 -6.17 3.17
CA GLU A 196 -25.48 -5.20 4.22
C GLU A 196 -23.95 -5.03 4.29
N PRO A 197 -23.44 -3.84 4.65
CA PRO A 197 -21.99 -3.65 4.89
C PRO A 197 -21.48 -4.59 5.99
N LEU A 198 -20.26 -5.11 5.83
CA LEU A 198 -19.62 -5.98 6.82
C LEU A 198 -19.37 -5.27 8.16
N LEU A 199 -18.95 -4.02 8.10
CA LEU A 199 -18.71 -3.13 9.24
C LEU A 199 -19.49 -1.81 9.06
N ALA A 200 -19.46 -0.93 10.07
CA ALA A 200 -20.06 0.40 9.95
C ALA A 200 -19.49 1.15 8.74
N PRO A 201 -20.32 1.69 7.83
CA PRO A 201 -19.82 2.34 6.62
C PRO A 201 -19.16 3.69 6.91
N TYR A 202 -19.56 4.36 7.96
CA TYR A 202 -19.01 5.65 8.39
C TYR A 202 -19.18 5.88 9.89
N ALA A 203 -18.44 6.85 10.42
CA ALA A 203 -18.61 7.38 11.76
C ALA A 203 -18.82 8.90 11.73
N ILE A 204 -19.51 9.43 12.74
CA ILE A 204 -19.67 10.88 12.93
C ILE A 204 -18.99 11.29 14.24
N HIS A 205 -17.87 11.97 14.13
CA HIS A 205 -17.15 12.53 15.28
C HIS A 205 -17.64 13.95 15.59
N LYS A 206 -17.86 14.24 16.88
CA LYS A 206 -18.27 15.57 17.32
C LYS A 206 -17.14 16.22 18.11
N VAL A 207 -16.58 17.29 17.54
CA VAL A 207 -15.47 18.02 18.15
C VAL A 207 -15.75 19.51 18.16
N ALA A 208 -15.53 20.18 19.29
CA ALA A 208 -15.69 21.64 19.45
C ALA A 208 -17.03 22.22 18.93
N GLY A 209 -18.08 21.40 18.79
CA GLY A 209 -19.41 21.77 18.36
C GLY A 209 -19.63 21.69 16.84
N VAL A 210 -18.71 21.12 16.09
CA VAL A 210 -18.88 20.72 14.68
C VAL A 210 -18.97 19.19 14.58
N LYS A 211 -19.51 18.69 13.48
CA LYS A 211 -19.55 17.28 13.13
C LYS A 211 -18.60 17.02 11.98
N ILE A 212 -17.84 15.93 12.04
CA ILE A 212 -16.97 15.43 10.97
C ILE A 212 -17.42 14.00 10.66
N GLY A 213 -17.69 13.70 9.39
CA GLY A 213 -18.00 12.36 8.93
C GLY A 213 -16.75 11.68 8.39
N PHE A 214 -16.49 10.45 8.83
CA PHE A 214 -15.41 9.60 8.31
C PHE A 214 -16.05 8.42 7.58
N ILE A 215 -15.79 8.27 6.28
CA ILE A 215 -16.24 7.14 5.45
C ILE A 215 -15.02 6.25 5.24
N GLY A 216 -15.09 4.95 5.59
CA GLY A 216 -13.99 4.00 5.35
C GLY A 216 -14.27 3.12 4.15
N MET A 217 -13.27 2.90 3.30
CA MET A 217 -13.38 2.03 2.12
C MET A 217 -12.06 1.34 1.81
N THR A 218 -12.15 0.13 1.22
CA THR A 218 -11.05 -0.53 0.52
C THR A 218 -11.21 -0.37 -0.99
N LEU A 219 -10.25 -0.89 -1.78
CA LEU A 219 -10.36 -0.86 -3.25
C LEU A 219 -11.41 -1.86 -3.75
N GLU A 220 -12.12 -1.52 -4.84
CA GLU A 220 -13.07 -2.43 -5.51
C GLU A 220 -12.41 -3.75 -5.90
N GLY A 221 -11.14 -3.68 -6.33
CA GLY A 221 -10.34 -4.83 -6.75
C GLY A 221 -9.85 -5.77 -5.63
N THR A 222 -10.27 -5.61 -4.37
CA THR A 222 -9.81 -6.42 -3.23
C THR A 222 -9.93 -7.92 -3.49
N ALA A 223 -11.02 -8.38 -4.10
CA ALA A 223 -11.22 -9.80 -4.41
C ALA A 223 -10.22 -10.38 -5.43
N ASP A 224 -9.51 -9.54 -6.19
CA ASP A 224 -8.51 -9.99 -7.16
C ASP A 224 -7.09 -10.10 -6.55
N ILE A 225 -6.89 -9.56 -5.34
CA ILE A 225 -5.57 -9.47 -4.69
C ILE A 225 -5.52 -10.09 -3.29
N VAL A 226 -6.61 -10.68 -2.81
CA VAL A 226 -6.70 -11.45 -1.57
C VAL A 226 -7.04 -12.90 -1.92
N SER A 227 -6.72 -13.85 -1.03
CA SER A 227 -7.10 -15.25 -1.23
C SER A 227 -8.62 -15.38 -1.37
N GLN A 228 -9.08 -16.33 -2.21
CA GLN A 228 -10.52 -16.52 -2.41
C GLN A 228 -11.25 -16.97 -1.13
N GLU A 229 -10.53 -17.58 -0.19
CA GLU A 229 -11.06 -17.96 1.13
C GLU A 229 -11.27 -16.71 2.00
N GLY A 230 -10.33 -15.78 2.00
CA GLY A 230 -10.38 -14.54 2.78
C GLY A 230 -11.53 -13.61 2.39
N VAL A 231 -11.93 -13.62 1.11
CA VAL A 231 -13.03 -12.79 0.59
C VAL A 231 -14.32 -13.58 0.35
N ALA A 232 -14.39 -14.84 0.80
CA ALA A 232 -15.56 -15.70 0.59
C ALA A 232 -16.82 -15.05 1.20
N GLY A 233 -17.87 -14.91 0.38
CA GLY A 233 -19.14 -14.33 0.82
C GLY A 233 -19.14 -12.80 0.91
N LEU A 234 -18.15 -12.14 0.35
CA LEU A 234 -18.06 -10.68 0.25
C LEU A 234 -18.18 -10.21 -1.20
N ASP A 235 -18.76 -9.04 -1.38
CA ASP A 235 -18.78 -8.26 -2.61
C ASP A 235 -18.15 -6.87 -2.31
N PHE A 236 -17.36 -6.34 -3.24
CA PHE A 236 -16.71 -5.03 -3.13
C PHE A 236 -17.28 -4.09 -4.20
N ALA A 237 -17.81 -2.95 -3.76
CA ALA A 237 -18.43 -1.97 -4.64
C ALA A 237 -17.46 -0.85 -5.06
N ASP A 238 -17.79 -0.19 -6.18
CA ASP A 238 -17.07 0.98 -6.70
C ASP A 238 -16.90 2.08 -5.65
N GLU A 239 -15.70 2.61 -5.52
CA GLU A 239 -15.32 3.60 -4.51
C GLU A 239 -16.05 4.94 -4.71
N VAL A 240 -16.21 5.37 -5.96
CA VAL A 240 -16.83 6.67 -6.29
C VAL A 240 -18.32 6.65 -6.00
N GLU A 241 -19.02 5.60 -6.43
CA GLU A 241 -20.45 5.43 -6.19
C GLU A 241 -20.73 5.36 -4.69
N THR A 242 -19.92 4.59 -3.97
CA THR A 242 -20.03 4.40 -2.52
C THR A 242 -19.76 5.68 -1.75
N ALA A 243 -18.63 6.37 -2.03
CA ALA A 243 -18.29 7.64 -1.39
C ALA A 243 -19.38 8.68 -1.58
N ASN A 244 -19.90 8.82 -2.82
CA ASN A 244 -20.94 9.79 -3.15
C ASN A 244 -22.27 9.49 -2.45
N ARG A 245 -22.63 8.22 -2.34
CA ARG A 245 -23.84 7.77 -1.61
C ARG A 245 -23.76 8.16 -0.13
N TYR A 246 -22.68 7.81 0.55
CA TYR A 246 -22.56 8.10 1.99
C TYR A 246 -22.25 9.56 2.28
N ALA A 247 -21.59 10.29 1.39
CA ALA A 247 -21.46 11.74 1.51
C ALA A 247 -22.85 12.44 1.48
N ALA A 248 -23.73 12.04 0.56
CA ALA A 248 -25.10 12.56 0.51
C ALA A 248 -25.92 12.19 1.75
N GLU A 249 -25.72 10.98 2.29
CA GLU A 249 -26.37 10.55 3.54
C GLU A 249 -25.90 11.39 4.73
N LEU A 250 -24.59 11.62 4.88
CA LEU A 250 -24.00 12.46 5.91
C LEU A 250 -24.50 13.90 5.83
N GLN A 251 -24.56 14.49 4.63
CA GLN A 251 -25.11 15.83 4.43
C GLN A 251 -26.59 15.89 4.85
N SER A 252 -27.38 14.85 4.58
CA SER A 252 -28.78 14.79 5.01
C SER A 252 -28.94 14.82 6.54
N GLN A 253 -27.89 14.42 7.29
CA GLN A 253 -27.80 14.46 8.75
C GLN A 253 -27.14 15.76 9.27
N GLY A 254 -26.84 16.72 8.37
CA GLY A 254 -26.18 17.99 8.69
C GLY A 254 -24.71 17.80 9.08
N VAL A 255 -24.01 16.94 8.36
CA VAL A 255 -22.55 16.76 8.43
C VAL A 255 -21.99 17.32 7.11
N GLU A 256 -21.28 18.43 7.19
CA GLU A 256 -20.73 19.11 6.02
C GLU A 256 -19.22 18.88 5.85
N THR A 257 -18.47 18.65 6.94
CA THR A 257 -17.06 18.22 6.88
C THR A 257 -17.01 16.72 6.69
N ILE A 258 -16.50 16.25 5.53
CA ILE A 258 -16.47 14.83 5.17
C ILE A 258 -15.05 14.41 4.79
N VAL A 259 -14.53 13.40 5.48
CA VAL A 259 -13.24 12.76 5.27
C VAL A 259 -13.46 11.33 4.78
N VAL A 260 -12.80 10.96 3.70
CA VAL A 260 -12.78 9.58 3.22
C VAL A 260 -11.44 8.95 3.59
N LEU A 261 -11.49 7.79 4.24
CA LEU A 261 -10.36 6.92 4.50
C LEU A 261 -10.42 5.82 3.44
N LEU A 262 -9.58 5.89 2.42
CA LEU A 262 -9.65 5.02 1.26
C LEU A 262 -8.37 4.20 1.11
N HIS A 263 -8.49 2.90 1.17
CA HIS A 263 -7.36 2.02 0.88
C HIS A 263 -7.22 1.77 -0.63
N GLU A 264 -6.90 2.81 -1.36
CA GLU A 264 -6.47 2.83 -2.77
C GLU A 264 -5.65 4.11 -2.99
N GLY A 265 -4.64 4.06 -3.85
CA GLY A 265 -3.68 5.15 -3.94
C GLY A 265 -3.16 5.43 -5.35
N GLY A 266 -2.03 6.12 -5.37
CA GLY A 266 -1.31 6.48 -6.59
C GLY A 266 0.19 6.53 -6.39
N ASN A 267 0.89 6.78 -7.49
CA ASN A 267 2.34 6.84 -7.54
C ASN A 267 2.81 8.19 -8.05
N GLN A 268 3.70 8.84 -7.32
CA GLN A 268 4.44 9.99 -7.84
C GLN A 268 5.46 9.53 -8.89
N THR A 269 5.70 10.38 -9.89
CA THR A 269 6.68 10.10 -10.96
C THR A 269 7.58 11.30 -11.21
N GLY A 270 8.73 11.05 -11.86
CA GLY A 270 9.69 12.10 -12.20
C GLY A 270 10.81 12.30 -11.17
N PRO A 271 11.66 13.30 -11.37
CA PRO A 271 12.90 13.47 -10.60
C PRO A 271 12.69 13.83 -9.13
N ASN A 272 11.51 14.30 -8.76
CA ASN A 272 11.15 14.68 -7.40
C ASN A 272 10.11 13.72 -6.76
N ALA A 273 9.97 12.50 -7.26
CA ALA A 273 9.03 11.52 -6.71
C ALA A 273 9.35 11.09 -5.27
N TYR A 274 10.52 11.43 -4.76
CA TYR A 274 10.92 11.24 -3.37
C TYR A 274 10.41 12.34 -2.41
N ASP A 275 9.85 13.43 -2.93
CA ASP A 275 9.28 14.49 -2.08
C ASP A 275 8.00 13.98 -1.41
N ILE A 276 8.11 13.71 -0.11
CA ILE A 276 7.01 13.16 0.68
C ILE A 276 5.81 14.10 0.78
N ASN A 277 6.01 15.38 0.55
CA ASN A 277 4.98 16.41 0.54
C ASN A 277 4.63 16.90 -0.87
N GLY A 278 5.23 16.29 -1.88
CA GLY A 278 5.03 16.62 -3.29
C GLY A 278 3.77 15.98 -3.89
N CYS A 279 3.48 16.41 -5.14
CA CYS A 279 2.42 15.84 -5.98
C CYS A 279 2.91 15.71 -7.43
N SER A 280 4.17 15.32 -7.60
CA SER A 280 4.84 15.34 -8.90
C SER A 280 4.37 14.19 -9.80
N GLY A 281 3.61 14.54 -10.85
CA GLY A 281 3.16 13.55 -11.85
C GLY A 281 2.39 12.39 -11.24
N LEU A 282 1.57 12.64 -10.22
CA LEU A 282 0.77 11.61 -9.56
C LEU A 282 -0.11 10.90 -10.60
N SER A 283 -0.09 9.59 -10.55
CA SER A 283 -0.83 8.70 -11.46
C SER A 283 -1.33 7.49 -10.68
N GLY A 284 -2.27 6.75 -11.24
CA GLY A 284 -2.89 5.58 -10.59
C GLY A 284 -4.38 5.78 -10.33
N PRO A 285 -5.03 4.78 -9.71
CA PRO A 285 -6.48 4.76 -9.54
C PRO A 285 -7.03 5.95 -8.76
N ILE A 286 -6.31 6.45 -7.77
CA ILE A 286 -6.77 7.59 -6.94
C ILE A 286 -7.10 8.84 -7.77
N VAL A 287 -6.45 9.06 -8.92
CA VAL A 287 -6.67 10.27 -9.74
C VAL A 287 -8.08 10.33 -10.31
N PRO A 288 -8.58 9.33 -11.07
CA PRO A 288 -9.98 9.31 -11.52
C PRO A 288 -10.97 9.14 -10.36
N ILE A 289 -10.64 8.40 -9.29
CA ILE A 289 -11.50 8.22 -8.12
C ILE A 289 -11.76 9.57 -7.45
N ALA A 290 -10.73 10.34 -7.10
CA ALA A 290 -10.89 11.66 -6.48
C ALA A 290 -11.64 12.65 -7.39
N ALA A 291 -11.44 12.55 -8.71
CA ALA A 291 -12.16 13.37 -9.68
C ALA A 291 -13.66 13.03 -9.78
N GLY A 292 -14.03 11.76 -9.57
CA GLY A 292 -15.42 11.27 -9.58
C GLY A 292 -16.18 11.51 -8.28
N MET A 293 -15.45 11.69 -7.17
CA MET A 293 -16.06 11.95 -5.86
C MET A 293 -16.75 13.31 -5.80
N SER A 294 -17.86 13.37 -5.07
CA SER A 294 -18.64 14.59 -4.79
C SER A 294 -17.78 15.73 -4.25
N GLY A 295 -18.13 16.97 -4.62
CA GLY A 295 -17.54 18.18 -4.03
C GLY A 295 -17.88 18.40 -2.53
N ALA A 296 -18.71 17.54 -1.94
CA ALA A 296 -19.00 17.53 -0.52
C ALA A 296 -17.90 16.83 0.32
N ILE A 297 -16.98 16.12 -0.34
CA ILE A 297 -15.84 15.46 0.31
C ILE A 297 -14.67 16.43 0.29
N ASP A 298 -14.09 16.70 1.47
CA ASP A 298 -13.03 17.69 1.67
C ASP A 298 -11.65 17.07 1.64
N VAL A 299 -11.49 15.89 2.27
CA VAL A 299 -10.21 15.20 2.45
C VAL A 299 -10.34 13.73 2.09
N VAL A 300 -9.31 13.19 1.44
CA VAL A 300 -9.14 11.76 1.18
C VAL A 300 -7.78 11.33 1.72
N VAL A 301 -7.77 10.51 2.75
CA VAL A 301 -6.57 9.81 3.24
C VAL A 301 -6.47 8.50 2.50
N THR A 302 -5.32 8.19 1.90
CA THR A 302 -5.12 7.06 0.99
C THR A 302 -4.05 6.09 1.46
N GLY A 303 -4.05 4.86 0.93
CA GLY A 303 -3.11 3.78 1.26
C GLY A 303 -2.75 2.91 0.06
N HIS A 304 -2.48 1.63 0.31
CA HIS A 304 -2.25 0.54 -0.64
C HIS A 304 -0.95 0.63 -1.47
N THR A 305 -0.62 1.80 -1.99
CA THR A 305 0.54 1.96 -2.88
C THR A 305 1.86 2.19 -2.15
N HIS A 306 1.84 2.33 -0.83
CA HIS A 306 3.01 2.61 0.03
C HIS A 306 3.77 3.89 -0.39
N GLN A 307 3.09 4.82 -1.08
CA GLN A 307 3.66 6.09 -1.51
C GLN A 307 3.40 7.20 -0.51
N ALA A 308 4.18 8.28 -0.60
CA ALA A 308 3.94 9.50 0.17
C ALA A 308 3.63 10.65 -0.79
N TYR A 309 2.57 11.39 -0.52
CA TYR A 309 2.21 12.60 -1.27
C TYR A 309 1.18 13.44 -0.53
N ASN A 310 1.12 14.74 -0.89
CA ASN A 310 0.05 15.66 -0.52
C ASN A 310 -0.38 16.43 -1.77
N CYS A 311 -1.62 16.20 -2.22
CA CYS A 311 -2.13 16.69 -3.48
C CYS A 311 -3.45 17.43 -3.32
N ASP A 312 -3.70 18.45 -4.13
CA ASP A 312 -5.06 18.90 -4.44
C ASP A 312 -5.52 18.19 -5.71
N LEU A 313 -6.50 17.31 -5.57
CA LEU A 313 -7.12 16.61 -6.70
C LEU A 313 -8.60 17.00 -6.79
N SER A 314 -8.93 17.80 -7.80
CA SER A 314 -10.32 18.25 -8.05
C SER A 314 -10.93 18.99 -6.84
N GLY A 315 -10.13 19.81 -6.14
CA GLY A 315 -10.53 20.60 -4.99
C GLY A 315 -10.64 19.81 -3.68
N LYS A 316 -10.07 18.60 -3.61
CA LYS A 316 -9.96 17.78 -2.40
C LYS A 316 -8.50 17.66 -1.99
N LEU A 317 -8.23 17.74 -0.69
CA LEU A 317 -6.92 17.40 -0.16
C LEU A 317 -6.79 15.87 -0.14
N VAL A 318 -5.81 15.34 -0.88
CA VAL A 318 -5.57 13.89 -1.01
C VAL A 318 -4.15 13.58 -0.51
N THR A 319 -4.04 12.73 0.50
CA THR A 319 -2.78 12.47 1.22
C THR A 319 -2.46 10.99 1.31
N SER A 320 -1.17 10.66 1.44
CA SER A 320 -0.69 9.31 1.78
C SER A 320 0.61 9.39 2.58
N ALA A 321 0.76 8.55 3.59
CA ALA A 321 1.84 8.56 4.58
C ALA A 321 2.86 7.42 4.37
N SER A 322 3.10 6.99 3.14
CA SER A 322 4.00 5.87 2.86
C SER A 322 3.51 4.54 3.47
N SER A 323 4.31 3.89 4.32
CA SER A 323 3.95 2.62 4.98
C SER A 323 4.81 2.36 6.21
N PHE A 324 4.45 1.34 7.00
CA PHE A 324 5.24 0.78 8.11
C PHE A 324 5.48 1.79 9.25
N GLY A 325 4.56 2.73 9.44
CA GLY A 325 4.69 3.77 10.45
C GLY A 325 5.90 4.71 10.27
N ARG A 326 6.44 4.83 9.03
CA ARG A 326 7.59 5.70 8.73
C ARG A 326 7.24 7.17 8.66
N LEU A 327 5.98 7.46 8.33
CA LEU A 327 5.43 8.81 8.26
C LEU A 327 4.12 8.87 9.06
N ALA A 328 3.80 10.08 9.51
CA ALA A 328 2.46 10.48 9.92
C ALA A 328 2.08 11.72 9.10
N THR A 329 0.83 11.80 8.63
CA THR A 329 0.32 13.00 7.97
C THR A 329 -0.38 13.87 9.01
N ASP A 330 0.07 15.10 9.18
CA ASP A 330 -0.58 16.14 9.98
C ASP A 330 -1.48 16.98 9.07
N ILE A 331 -2.80 16.91 9.30
CA ILE A 331 -3.81 17.59 8.49
C ILE A 331 -4.51 18.63 9.35
N ASP A 332 -4.39 19.90 8.94
CA ASP A 332 -5.05 21.02 9.59
C ASP A 332 -6.32 21.44 8.84
N LEU A 333 -7.45 21.43 9.54
CA LEU A 333 -8.74 21.88 9.04
C LEU A 333 -9.23 23.12 9.80
N THR A 334 -9.57 24.17 9.08
CA THR A 334 -10.33 25.31 9.63
C THR A 334 -11.77 25.20 9.19
N ILE A 335 -12.70 25.03 10.14
CA ILE A 335 -14.12 24.73 9.87
C ILE A 335 -15.01 25.91 10.30
N ASP A 336 -15.92 26.36 9.44
CA ASP A 336 -16.96 27.35 9.80
C ASP A 336 -17.93 26.72 10.82
N ARG A 337 -17.89 27.22 12.05
CA ARG A 337 -18.74 26.70 13.16
C ARG A 337 -20.24 26.79 12.85
N ARG A 338 -20.64 27.65 11.97
CA ARG A 338 -22.07 27.91 11.68
C ARG A 338 -22.61 26.98 10.60
N THR A 339 -21.82 26.72 9.59
CA THR A 339 -22.22 25.87 8.45
C THR A 339 -21.69 24.45 8.58
N GLY A 340 -20.55 24.26 9.20
CA GLY A 340 -19.83 22.99 9.25
C GLY A 340 -18.89 22.80 8.05
N ASP A 341 -18.84 23.76 7.10
CA ASP A 341 -17.99 23.65 5.92
C ASP A 341 -16.52 23.85 6.26
N VAL A 342 -15.64 23.16 5.55
CA VAL A 342 -14.18 23.38 5.60
C VAL A 342 -13.82 24.66 4.86
N LEU A 343 -13.22 25.60 5.56
CA LEU A 343 -12.74 26.87 4.99
C LEU A 343 -11.33 26.73 4.39
N THR A 344 -10.46 25.99 5.08
CA THR A 344 -9.11 25.65 4.61
C THR A 344 -8.75 24.24 5.07
N ALA A 345 -8.01 23.54 4.22
CA ALA A 345 -7.37 22.25 4.54
C ALA A 345 -5.92 22.30 4.06
N SER A 346 -5.00 21.81 4.88
CA SER A 346 -3.59 21.64 4.54
C SER A 346 -3.04 20.37 5.18
N ALA A 347 -1.99 19.79 4.59
CA ALA A 347 -1.36 18.59 5.12
C ALA A 347 0.16 18.67 5.02
N GLU A 348 0.84 18.05 5.99
CA GLU A 348 2.28 17.82 5.99
C GLU A 348 2.58 16.37 6.41
N ASN A 349 3.34 15.64 5.59
CA ASN A 349 3.90 14.36 5.96
C ASN A 349 5.15 14.59 6.82
N VAL A 350 5.14 14.04 8.02
CA VAL A 350 6.22 14.14 9.01
C VAL A 350 6.94 12.80 9.10
N ILE A 351 8.28 12.82 9.05
CA ILE A 351 9.08 11.59 9.16
C ILE A 351 9.17 11.17 10.62
N VAL A 352 8.74 9.96 10.93
CA VAL A 352 8.87 9.34 12.25
C VAL A 352 10.32 8.87 12.43
N THR A 353 11.17 9.77 12.89
CA THR A 353 12.61 9.53 13.05
C THR A 353 12.91 8.70 14.29
N ARG A 354 14.04 7.96 14.26
CA ARG A 354 14.42 7.04 15.37
C ARG A 354 15.29 7.70 16.45
N ASP A 355 15.43 9.01 16.43
CA ASP A 355 16.08 9.82 17.46
C ASP A 355 15.10 10.38 18.49
N LEU A 356 13.81 10.16 18.30
CA LEU A 356 12.76 10.44 19.29
C LEU A 356 12.90 9.52 20.52
N ALA A 357 12.34 9.95 21.64
CA ALA A 357 12.18 9.09 22.79
C ALA A 357 11.16 7.98 22.47
N LYS A 358 11.44 6.75 22.89
CA LYS A 358 10.48 5.66 22.77
C LYS A 358 9.30 5.84 23.72
N ALA A 359 8.09 5.60 23.25
CA ALA A 359 6.89 5.60 24.08
C ALA A 359 6.90 4.38 25.03
N PRO A 360 6.90 4.58 26.38
CA PRO A 360 7.08 3.48 27.33
C PRO A 360 6.02 2.38 27.22
N ALA A 361 4.74 2.74 27.00
CA ALA A 361 3.67 1.77 26.84
C ALA A 361 3.87 0.84 25.64
N GLN A 362 4.39 1.38 24.54
CA GLN A 362 4.74 0.59 23.35
C GLN A 362 5.92 -0.34 23.62
N THR A 363 6.94 0.15 24.34
CA THR A 363 8.10 -0.69 24.73
C THR A 363 7.65 -1.87 25.62
N GLU A 364 6.73 -1.65 26.56
CA GLU A 364 6.19 -2.70 27.42
C GLU A 364 5.37 -3.73 26.61
N LEU A 365 4.56 -3.27 25.67
CA LEU A 365 3.77 -4.12 24.79
C LEU A 365 4.70 -5.01 23.94
N ILE A 366 5.68 -4.42 23.26
CA ILE A 366 6.65 -5.16 22.43
C ILE A 366 7.39 -6.20 23.29
N ALA A 367 7.83 -5.83 24.49
CA ALA A 367 8.55 -6.75 25.39
C ALA A 367 7.67 -7.95 25.79
N ARG A 368 6.38 -7.74 26.09
CA ARG A 368 5.42 -8.80 26.41
C ARG A 368 5.29 -9.81 25.27
N TYR A 369 5.08 -9.34 24.05
CA TYR A 369 4.92 -10.21 22.89
C TYR A 369 6.24 -10.86 22.43
N ARG A 370 7.39 -10.19 22.61
CA ARG A 370 8.71 -10.80 22.41
C ARG A 370 8.97 -11.94 23.39
N GLU A 371 8.55 -11.82 24.65
CA GLU A 371 8.65 -12.89 25.65
C GLU A 371 7.74 -14.08 25.25
N ALA A 372 6.52 -13.82 24.83
CA ALA A 372 5.56 -14.84 24.39
C ALA A 372 6.02 -15.55 23.08
N LEU A 373 6.62 -14.82 22.14
CA LEU A 373 7.16 -15.38 20.90
C LEU A 373 8.36 -16.32 21.16
N GLY A 374 9.15 -16.01 22.19
CA GLY A 374 10.19 -16.85 22.79
C GLY A 374 11.10 -17.58 21.80
N PRO A 375 11.28 -18.91 21.99
CA PRO A 375 12.29 -19.68 21.26
C PRO A 375 11.94 -19.97 19.80
N ILE A 376 10.72 -19.69 19.33
CA ILE A 376 10.28 -20.00 17.94
C ILE A 376 10.99 -19.07 16.96
N ALA A 377 11.00 -17.78 17.22
CA ALA A 377 11.55 -16.76 16.32
C ALA A 377 13.03 -17.00 15.99
N GLY A 378 13.83 -17.33 17.00
CA GLY A 378 15.27 -17.56 16.88
C GLY A 378 15.66 -18.96 16.41
N GLN A 379 14.72 -19.84 16.10
CA GLN A 379 15.04 -21.18 15.62
C GLN A 379 15.75 -21.11 14.26
N VAL A 380 16.96 -21.64 14.17
CA VAL A 380 17.69 -21.71 12.90
C VAL A 380 17.06 -22.76 12.00
N VAL A 381 16.55 -22.33 10.85
CA VAL A 381 15.89 -23.16 9.83
C VAL A 381 16.79 -23.48 8.63
N GLY A 382 17.98 -22.91 8.56
CA GLY A 382 18.95 -23.20 7.51
C GLY A 382 20.09 -22.19 7.48
N THR A 383 20.86 -22.23 6.40
CA THR A 383 21.93 -21.26 6.14
C THR A 383 21.99 -20.91 4.66
N THR A 384 22.41 -19.67 4.36
CA THR A 384 22.71 -19.21 3.01
C THR A 384 24.21 -18.97 2.85
N ALA A 385 24.78 -19.31 1.71
CA ALA A 385 26.20 -19.06 1.43
C ALA A 385 26.49 -17.58 1.13
N GLU A 386 25.48 -16.86 0.65
CA GLU A 386 25.52 -15.45 0.27
C GLU A 386 24.13 -14.83 0.47
N ALA A 387 24.03 -13.51 0.41
CA ALA A 387 22.73 -12.84 0.49
C ALA A 387 21.88 -13.18 -0.73
N LEU A 388 20.60 -13.49 -0.50
CA LEU A 388 19.60 -13.76 -1.54
C LEU A 388 18.65 -12.57 -1.65
N SER A 389 18.70 -11.87 -2.77
CA SER A 389 17.86 -10.70 -2.99
C SER A 389 16.51 -11.06 -3.60
N ARG A 390 15.45 -10.41 -3.11
CA ARG A 390 14.13 -10.40 -3.74
C ARG A 390 14.07 -9.48 -4.96
N SER A 391 15.05 -8.58 -5.11
CA SER A 391 15.08 -7.62 -6.20
C SER A 391 15.22 -8.33 -7.54
N GLN A 392 14.51 -7.85 -8.55
CA GLN A 392 14.65 -8.33 -9.91
C GLN A 392 15.94 -7.78 -10.50
N GLU A 393 16.94 -8.65 -10.75
CA GLU A 393 18.28 -8.23 -11.15
C GLU A 393 18.49 -8.18 -12.66
N ARG A 394 17.78 -9.03 -13.42
CA ARG A 394 17.84 -9.03 -14.90
C ARG A 394 16.56 -8.40 -15.47
N LEU A 395 16.54 -7.06 -15.49
CA LEU A 395 15.41 -6.33 -16.04
C LEU A 395 15.46 -6.33 -17.56
N PHE A 396 14.42 -6.82 -18.20
CA PHE A 396 14.28 -6.84 -19.65
C PHE A 396 13.64 -5.54 -20.14
N ARG A 397 14.32 -4.86 -21.06
CA ARG A 397 13.75 -3.69 -21.73
C ARG A 397 12.70 -4.13 -22.74
N THR A 398 11.42 -3.88 -22.46
CA THR A 398 10.30 -4.28 -23.33
C THR A 398 9.77 -3.18 -24.21
N GLY A 399 10.25 -1.94 -24.07
CA GLY A 399 9.78 -0.83 -24.88
C GLY A 399 10.40 0.51 -24.50
N VAL A 400 9.82 1.56 -25.06
CA VAL A 400 10.15 2.95 -24.75
C VAL A 400 8.85 3.68 -24.50
N ALA A 401 8.71 4.32 -23.37
CA ALA A 401 7.56 5.15 -23.05
C ALA A 401 7.47 6.36 -23.99
N SER A 402 6.32 7.00 -24.05
CA SER A 402 6.09 8.18 -24.90
C SER A 402 7.04 9.35 -24.61
N ASN A 403 7.62 9.40 -23.41
CA ASN A 403 8.64 10.38 -22.99
C ASN A 403 10.10 9.95 -23.33
N GLY A 404 10.29 8.81 -24.01
CA GLY A 404 11.60 8.29 -24.36
C GLY A 404 12.28 7.44 -23.28
N ALA A 405 11.69 7.28 -22.10
CA ALA A 405 12.24 6.43 -21.05
C ALA A 405 12.10 4.94 -21.39
N PRO A 406 13.10 4.10 -21.05
CA PRO A 406 12.96 2.66 -21.26
C PRO A 406 11.89 2.11 -20.31
N ILE A 407 10.97 1.31 -20.87
CA ILE A 407 10.08 0.47 -20.07
C ILE A 407 10.85 -0.81 -19.80
N PHE A 408 11.17 -1.06 -18.53
CA PHE A 408 11.69 -2.33 -18.07
C PHE A 408 10.49 -3.21 -17.72
N ALA A 409 10.36 -4.35 -18.36
CA ALA A 409 9.52 -5.40 -17.84
C ALA A 409 10.44 -6.48 -17.31
N LEU A 410 10.14 -6.94 -16.13
CA LEU A 410 10.24 -8.31 -15.71
C LEU A 410 11.69 -8.84 -15.67
N GLY A 411 12.10 -9.24 -14.52
CA GLY A 411 13.39 -9.87 -14.26
C GLY A 411 13.26 -11.03 -13.31
N GLU A 412 14.30 -11.85 -13.25
CA GLU A 412 14.40 -12.90 -12.23
C GLU A 412 14.89 -12.33 -10.91
N SER A 413 14.52 -12.99 -9.81
CA SER A 413 15.03 -12.74 -8.47
C SER A 413 15.68 -14.02 -7.96
N ALA A 414 16.89 -13.92 -7.39
CA ALA A 414 17.57 -15.08 -6.81
C ALA A 414 16.73 -15.75 -5.71
N LEU A 415 16.17 -14.95 -4.80
CA LEU A 415 15.32 -15.45 -3.73
C LEU A 415 13.99 -15.99 -4.26
N GLY A 416 13.36 -15.30 -5.23
CA GLY A 416 12.13 -15.80 -5.84
C GLY A 416 12.31 -17.13 -6.55
N ASN A 417 13.44 -17.33 -7.22
CA ASN A 417 13.79 -18.60 -7.85
C ASN A 417 14.01 -19.72 -6.81
N VAL A 418 14.67 -19.42 -5.67
CA VAL A 418 14.83 -20.37 -4.56
C VAL A 418 13.50 -20.78 -3.97
N ILE A 419 12.57 -19.84 -3.79
CA ILE A 419 11.22 -20.14 -3.26
C ILE A 419 10.44 -21.02 -4.24
N ALA A 420 10.51 -20.74 -5.55
CA ALA A 420 9.87 -21.61 -6.55
C ALA A 420 10.47 -23.03 -6.56
N ASP A 421 11.79 -23.15 -6.32
CA ASP A 421 12.45 -24.46 -6.16
C ASP A 421 11.96 -25.18 -4.89
N ALA A 422 11.77 -24.45 -3.79
CA ALA A 422 11.24 -24.99 -2.55
C ALA A 422 9.80 -25.49 -2.71
N GLN A 423 8.95 -24.72 -3.37
CA GLN A 423 7.56 -25.13 -3.67
C GLN A 423 7.50 -26.37 -4.55
N LEU A 424 8.39 -26.49 -5.55
CA LEU A 424 8.49 -27.69 -6.37
C LEU A 424 8.94 -28.88 -5.53
N ALA A 425 10.02 -28.74 -4.75
CA ALA A 425 10.55 -29.83 -3.93
C ALA A 425 9.57 -30.34 -2.86
N ALA A 426 8.64 -29.50 -2.42
CA ALA A 426 7.58 -29.90 -1.48
C ALA A 426 6.43 -30.66 -2.15
N THR A 427 6.35 -30.68 -3.50
CA THR A 427 5.17 -31.19 -4.20
C THR A 427 5.47 -32.20 -5.32
N ASP A 428 6.73 -32.30 -5.78
CA ASP A 428 7.10 -33.18 -6.91
C ASP A 428 6.89 -34.66 -6.60
N ASP A 429 7.36 -35.14 -5.45
CA ASP A 429 7.23 -36.54 -5.04
C ASP A 429 5.77 -36.92 -4.68
N GLU A 430 5.03 -36.04 -4.02
CA GLU A 430 3.69 -36.33 -3.51
C GLU A 430 2.61 -36.19 -4.58
N THR A 431 2.73 -35.19 -5.45
CA THR A 431 1.67 -34.84 -6.41
C THR A 431 2.06 -35.06 -7.86
N GLY A 432 3.36 -35.30 -8.13
CA GLY A 432 3.91 -35.39 -9.47
C GLY A 432 4.05 -34.03 -10.17
N ALA A 433 4.20 -32.94 -9.42
CA ALA A 433 4.48 -31.62 -9.97
C ALA A 433 5.80 -31.63 -10.73
N VAL A 434 5.86 -30.97 -11.87
CA VAL A 434 7.05 -30.89 -12.74
C VAL A 434 7.62 -29.48 -12.84
N ALA A 435 6.90 -28.49 -12.32
CA ALA A 435 7.28 -27.08 -12.32
C ALA A 435 6.56 -26.35 -11.19
N ALA A 436 7.15 -25.26 -10.70
CA ALA A 436 6.50 -24.32 -9.79
C ALA A 436 6.76 -22.87 -10.20
N PHE A 437 5.86 -21.97 -9.78
CA PHE A 437 5.94 -20.55 -10.05
C PHE A 437 5.59 -19.74 -8.81
N MET A 438 6.43 -18.74 -8.49
CA MET A 438 6.22 -17.82 -7.38
C MET A 438 5.98 -16.40 -7.89
N ASN A 439 5.02 -15.69 -7.30
CA ASN A 439 4.76 -14.28 -7.62
C ASN A 439 5.68 -13.32 -6.84
N PRO A 440 6.06 -12.17 -7.44
CA PRO A 440 6.93 -11.20 -6.77
C PRO A 440 6.34 -10.62 -5.47
N GLY A 441 5.01 -10.41 -5.45
CA GLY A 441 4.31 -9.88 -4.30
C GLY A 441 4.38 -10.76 -3.06
N GLY A 442 4.54 -12.07 -3.24
CA GLY A 442 4.70 -13.03 -2.16
C GLY A 442 6.12 -13.14 -1.57
N VAL A 443 7.09 -12.35 -2.05
CA VAL A 443 8.47 -12.30 -1.52
C VAL A 443 8.71 -10.94 -0.87
N ARG A 444 8.66 -10.85 0.45
CA ARG A 444 8.53 -9.58 1.19
C ARG A 444 9.85 -9.00 1.71
N ALA A 445 10.88 -9.82 1.90
CA ALA A 445 12.19 -9.38 2.38
C ALA A 445 13.32 -10.08 1.62
N ASP A 446 14.55 -9.56 1.77
CA ASP A 446 15.78 -10.24 1.35
C ASP A 446 16.26 -11.17 2.47
N LEU A 447 17.10 -12.17 2.17
CA LEU A 447 17.84 -12.95 3.15
C LEU A 447 19.30 -12.57 3.16
N ASP A 448 19.86 -12.33 4.34
CA ASP A 448 21.30 -12.10 4.52
C ASP A 448 22.09 -13.42 4.42
N ALA A 449 23.40 -13.29 4.20
CA ALA A 449 24.31 -14.45 4.22
C ALA A 449 24.48 -14.98 5.65
N GLY A 450 24.48 -16.29 5.82
CA GLY A 450 24.71 -16.94 7.09
C GLY A 450 23.57 -17.78 7.59
N GLN A 451 23.33 -17.80 8.91
CA GLN A 451 22.20 -18.51 9.50
C GLN A 451 20.89 -17.79 9.13
N VAL A 452 19.88 -18.58 8.82
CA VAL A 452 18.51 -18.11 8.61
C VAL A 452 17.66 -18.62 9.77
N THR A 453 17.03 -17.68 10.47
CA THR A 453 16.07 -17.97 11.54
C THR A 453 14.66 -18.15 10.98
N TYR A 454 13.76 -18.74 11.78
CA TYR A 454 12.36 -18.86 11.42
C TYR A 454 11.72 -17.48 11.18
N GLU A 455 12.06 -16.49 12.02
CA GLU A 455 11.58 -15.11 11.87
C GLU A 455 12.01 -14.47 10.55
N GLU A 456 13.26 -14.71 10.11
CA GLU A 456 13.74 -14.23 8.81
C GLU A 456 13.02 -14.92 7.64
N ALA A 457 12.84 -16.24 7.70
CA ALA A 457 12.10 -16.99 6.69
C ALA A 457 10.64 -16.55 6.63
N PHE A 458 10.00 -16.35 7.79
CA PHE A 458 8.63 -15.81 7.88
C PHE A 458 8.55 -14.40 7.28
N THR A 459 9.50 -13.53 7.58
CA THR A 459 9.53 -12.16 7.00
C THR A 459 9.62 -12.18 5.47
N VAL A 460 10.18 -13.23 4.88
CA VAL A 460 10.21 -13.43 3.42
C VAL A 460 8.86 -13.85 2.88
N GLN A 461 8.16 -14.79 3.52
CA GLN A 461 6.87 -15.34 3.11
C GLN A 461 5.84 -15.31 4.26
N PRO A 462 5.25 -14.14 4.57
CA PRO A 462 4.42 -13.97 5.78
C PRO A 462 2.94 -14.32 5.61
N PHE A 463 2.52 -14.82 4.44
CA PHE A 463 1.09 -14.97 4.12
C PHE A 463 0.49 -16.32 4.49
N ALA A 464 1.30 -17.30 4.92
CA ALA A 464 0.86 -18.66 5.21
C ALA A 464 -0.01 -19.29 4.10
N ASN A 465 0.31 -19.00 2.83
CA ASN A 465 -0.43 -19.56 1.70
C ASN A 465 -0.26 -21.09 1.62
N ASN A 466 -1.34 -21.79 1.29
CA ASN A 466 -1.21 -23.19 0.92
C ASN A 466 -0.61 -23.35 -0.47
N LEU A 467 0.24 -24.35 -0.66
CA LEU A 467 0.67 -24.76 -1.99
C LEU A 467 -0.49 -25.48 -2.70
N VAL A 468 -0.74 -25.10 -3.94
CA VAL A 468 -1.76 -25.72 -4.78
C VAL A 468 -1.09 -26.30 -6.02
N THR A 469 -1.24 -27.62 -6.20
CA THR A 469 -0.79 -28.29 -7.41
C THR A 469 -1.98 -28.51 -8.33
N LEU A 470 -1.86 -28.10 -9.59
CA LEU A 470 -2.94 -28.15 -10.57
C LEU A 470 -2.41 -28.53 -11.97
N ASP A 471 -3.31 -29.01 -12.83
CA ASP A 471 -2.99 -29.40 -14.20
C ASP A 471 -3.31 -28.27 -15.17
N LEU A 472 -2.31 -27.86 -15.97
CA LEU A 472 -2.46 -26.96 -17.12
C LEU A 472 -2.10 -27.68 -18.41
N THR A 473 -2.81 -27.38 -19.49
CA THR A 473 -2.35 -27.73 -20.83
C THR A 473 -1.11 -26.89 -21.19
N GLY A 474 -0.24 -27.41 -22.08
CA GLY A 474 0.91 -26.64 -22.52
C GLY A 474 0.52 -25.29 -23.17
N ARG A 475 -0.67 -25.20 -23.79
CA ARG A 475 -1.21 -23.94 -24.30
C ARG A 475 -1.56 -22.96 -23.16
N GLN A 476 -2.16 -23.45 -22.08
CA GLN A 476 -2.44 -22.61 -20.91
C GLN A 476 -1.13 -22.16 -20.23
N LEU A 477 -0.13 -23.04 -20.15
CA LEU A 477 1.17 -22.69 -19.61
C LEU A 477 1.88 -21.60 -20.45
N GLN A 478 1.85 -21.72 -21.77
CA GLN A 478 2.36 -20.66 -22.67
C GLN A 478 1.60 -19.36 -22.48
N CYS A 479 0.26 -19.45 -22.34
CA CYS A 479 -0.58 -18.29 -22.05
C CYS A 479 -0.26 -17.65 -20.69
N LEU A 480 -0.01 -18.44 -19.64
CA LEU A 480 0.42 -17.97 -18.33
C LEU A 480 1.70 -17.13 -18.42
N LEU A 481 2.67 -17.61 -19.19
CA LEU A 481 3.92 -16.87 -19.42
C LEU A 481 3.74 -15.60 -20.25
N GLU A 482 2.81 -15.55 -21.21
CA GLU A 482 2.45 -14.32 -21.93
C GLU A 482 1.68 -13.34 -21.04
N GLN A 483 0.85 -13.83 -20.15
CA GLN A 483 0.04 -13.01 -19.23
C GLN A 483 0.90 -12.12 -18.33
N GLN A 484 2.11 -12.54 -17.99
CA GLN A 484 3.10 -11.74 -17.25
C GLN A 484 3.28 -10.32 -17.83
N PHE A 485 3.27 -10.20 -19.16
CA PHE A 485 3.46 -8.91 -19.84
C PHE A 485 2.20 -8.05 -19.83
N THR A 486 1.03 -8.69 -19.77
CA THR A 486 -0.26 -7.99 -19.67
C THR A 486 -0.46 -7.42 -18.26
N VAL A 487 -0.12 -8.19 -17.23
CA VAL A 487 -0.25 -7.77 -15.82
C VAL A 487 0.97 -6.99 -15.31
N GLY A 488 2.09 -7.00 -16.06
CA GLY A 488 3.32 -6.27 -15.71
C GLY A 488 4.10 -6.88 -14.53
N ARG A 489 3.96 -8.20 -14.29
CA ARG A 489 4.61 -8.93 -13.18
C ARG A 489 5.22 -10.22 -13.67
N THR A 490 6.49 -10.51 -13.30
CA THR A 490 7.15 -11.78 -13.60
C THR A 490 6.83 -12.83 -12.58
N LEU A 491 6.44 -14.01 -12.99
CA LEU A 491 6.47 -15.20 -12.14
C LEU A 491 7.90 -15.75 -12.09
N TYR A 492 8.41 -16.04 -10.90
CA TYR A 492 9.71 -16.68 -10.71
C TYR A 492 9.55 -18.18 -10.93
N PRO A 493 10.19 -18.76 -11.96
CA PRO A 493 10.03 -20.18 -12.28
C PRO A 493 10.98 -21.04 -11.44
N SER A 494 10.58 -22.30 -11.14
CA SER A 494 11.49 -23.32 -10.59
C SER A 494 12.61 -23.69 -11.59
N ALA A 495 13.68 -24.30 -11.09
CA ALA A 495 14.86 -24.70 -11.89
C ALA A 495 14.54 -25.62 -13.09
N THR A 496 13.40 -26.30 -13.05
CA THR A 496 12.94 -27.15 -14.16
C THR A 496 12.42 -26.39 -15.35
N VAL A 497 12.04 -25.10 -15.19
CA VAL A 497 11.44 -24.29 -16.24
C VAL A 497 12.46 -23.35 -16.85
N SER A 498 12.49 -23.28 -18.18
CA SER A 498 13.20 -22.20 -18.88
C SER A 498 12.46 -21.76 -20.14
N TYR A 499 12.59 -20.47 -20.47
CA TYR A 499 12.02 -19.91 -21.70
C TYR A 499 12.77 -18.67 -22.19
N VAL A 500 12.51 -18.28 -23.45
CA VAL A 500 13.11 -17.12 -24.10
C VAL A 500 12.04 -16.07 -24.36
N VAL A 501 12.36 -14.82 -24.05
CA VAL A 501 11.52 -13.65 -24.30
C VAL A 501 12.04 -12.89 -25.51
N ASP A 502 11.16 -12.54 -26.43
CA ASP A 502 11.43 -11.60 -27.51
C ASP A 502 10.99 -10.19 -27.11
N PRO A 503 11.94 -9.27 -26.85
CA PRO A 503 11.60 -7.88 -26.53
C PRO A 503 10.83 -7.14 -27.63
N ALA A 504 10.93 -7.60 -28.89
CA ALA A 504 10.20 -7.04 -30.01
C ALA A 504 8.78 -7.61 -30.18
N GLY A 505 8.45 -8.67 -29.48
CA GLY A 505 7.12 -9.27 -29.47
C GLY A 505 6.04 -8.33 -28.94
N THR A 506 4.79 -8.68 -29.18
CA THR A 506 3.62 -7.89 -28.75
C THR A 506 3.06 -8.41 -27.42
N THR A 507 2.61 -7.51 -26.57
CA THR A 507 1.82 -7.85 -25.38
C THR A 507 0.38 -8.12 -25.78
N GLY A 508 -0.21 -9.19 -25.29
CA GLY A 508 -1.63 -9.50 -25.46
C GLY A 508 -2.52 -8.44 -24.77
N PRO A 509 -3.72 -8.14 -25.29
CA PRO A 509 -4.67 -7.28 -24.60
C PRO A 509 -5.19 -7.96 -23.33
N ALA A 510 -5.67 -7.18 -22.35
CA ALA A 510 -6.20 -7.72 -21.10
C ALA A 510 -7.33 -8.76 -21.30
N ALA A 511 -8.16 -8.56 -22.33
CA ALA A 511 -9.25 -9.50 -22.68
C ALA A 511 -8.76 -10.82 -23.32
N ASP A 512 -7.55 -10.87 -23.85
CA ASP A 512 -6.93 -12.06 -24.43
C ASP A 512 -5.40 -12.00 -24.27
N PRO A 513 -4.88 -12.23 -23.07
CA PRO A 513 -3.45 -12.20 -22.82
C PRO A 513 -2.69 -13.25 -23.63
N CYS A 514 -3.36 -14.34 -24.03
CA CYS A 514 -2.80 -15.42 -24.85
C CYS A 514 -2.50 -15.01 -26.31
N ALA A 515 -2.99 -13.85 -26.75
CA ALA A 515 -2.67 -13.30 -28.08
C ALA A 515 -1.31 -12.58 -28.12
N GLY A 516 -0.56 -12.57 -27.02
CA GLY A 516 0.82 -12.09 -26.95
C GLY A 516 1.79 -12.90 -27.82
N SER A 517 2.97 -12.35 -28.05
CA SER A 517 4.06 -13.02 -28.79
C SER A 517 5.43 -12.66 -28.22
N ARG A 518 5.49 -12.35 -26.93
CA ARG A 518 6.76 -12.05 -26.26
C ARG A 518 7.50 -13.30 -25.84
N VAL A 519 6.78 -14.35 -25.47
CA VAL A 519 7.37 -15.65 -25.17
C VAL A 519 7.56 -16.42 -26.47
N VAL A 520 8.77 -16.88 -26.72
CA VAL A 520 9.06 -17.74 -27.87
C VAL A 520 8.57 -19.14 -27.55
N ASP A 521 7.36 -19.52 -28.01
CA ASP A 521 6.67 -20.78 -27.66
C ASP A 521 7.57 -22.02 -27.76
N SER A 522 8.37 -22.11 -28.83
CA SER A 522 9.28 -23.24 -29.04
C SER A 522 10.45 -23.31 -28.07
N SER A 523 10.67 -22.25 -27.27
CA SER A 523 11.74 -22.19 -26.27
C SER A 523 11.30 -22.61 -24.87
N VAL A 524 9.99 -22.71 -24.63
CA VAL A 524 9.47 -23.11 -23.30
C VAL A 524 9.79 -24.57 -23.06
N THR A 525 10.55 -24.82 -21.99
CA THR A 525 10.94 -26.20 -21.59
C THR A 525 10.63 -26.44 -20.13
N ILE A 526 10.32 -27.71 -19.82
CA ILE A 526 10.24 -28.24 -18.45
C ILE A 526 11.12 -29.47 -18.37
N GLY A 527 12.05 -29.51 -17.40
CA GLY A 527 13.05 -30.58 -17.29
C GLY A 527 13.92 -30.72 -18.53
N GLY A 528 14.13 -29.63 -19.29
CA GLY A 528 14.86 -29.60 -20.56
C GLY A 528 14.05 -30.13 -21.77
N ALA A 529 12.83 -30.61 -21.60
CA ALA A 529 11.97 -31.06 -22.69
C ALA A 529 11.02 -29.93 -23.14
N PRO A 530 10.81 -29.74 -24.48
CA PRO A 530 9.90 -28.71 -24.97
C PRO A 530 8.45 -28.91 -24.49
N VAL A 531 7.79 -27.81 -24.12
CA VAL A 531 6.38 -27.82 -23.77
C VAL A 531 5.52 -27.96 -25.04
N LEU A 532 4.69 -28.98 -25.08
CA LEU A 532 3.76 -29.26 -26.19
C LEU A 532 2.36 -28.75 -25.86
N ALA A 533 1.79 -27.91 -26.70
CA ALA A 533 0.52 -27.22 -26.47
C ALA A 533 -0.65 -28.13 -26.07
N GLY A 534 -0.69 -29.36 -26.57
CA GLY A 534 -1.74 -30.36 -26.28
C GLY A 534 -1.45 -31.32 -25.13
N SER A 535 -0.27 -31.24 -24.51
CA SER A 535 0.10 -32.06 -23.34
C SER A 535 -0.32 -31.38 -22.05
N THR A 536 -0.56 -32.18 -21.00
CA THR A 536 -0.87 -31.68 -19.66
C THR A 536 0.40 -31.66 -18.81
N TYR A 537 0.56 -30.61 -18.05
CA TYR A 537 1.67 -30.40 -17.11
C TYR A 537 1.12 -30.09 -15.74
N ARG A 538 1.59 -30.81 -14.76
CA ARG A 538 1.22 -30.59 -13.37
C ARG A 538 2.18 -29.56 -12.77
N ILE A 539 1.65 -28.44 -12.30
CA ILE A 539 2.45 -27.33 -11.76
C ILE A 539 2.01 -26.98 -10.34
N THR A 540 2.92 -26.39 -9.58
CA THR A 540 2.64 -25.85 -8.24
C THR A 540 2.69 -24.32 -8.25
N VAL A 541 1.74 -23.71 -7.57
CA VAL A 541 1.66 -22.30 -7.23
C VAL A 541 1.09 -22.16 -5.82
N ASN A 542 1.14 -20.99 -5.21
CA ASN A 542 0.38 -20.74 -3.98
C ASN A 542 -1.12 -20.58 -4.26
N ASN A 543 -1.98 -20.74 -3.24
CA ASN A 543 -3.43 -20.64 -3.38
C ASN A 543 -3.90 -19.27 -3.90
N PHE A 544 -3.22 -18.19 -3.54
CA PHE A 544 -3.45 -16.85 -4.07
C PHE A 544 -3.33 -16.83 -5.61
N LEU A 545 -2.23 -17.35 -6.16
CA LEU A 545 -2.05 -17.45 -7.61
C LEU A 545 -3.05 -18.44 -8.25
N ALA A 546 -3.33 -19.57 -7.61
CA ALA A 546 -4.31 -20.55 -8.11
C ALA A 546 -5.71 -19.92 -8.26
N GLY A 547 -6.07 -19.01 -7.35
CA GLY A 547 -7.27 -18.17 -7.42
C GLY A 547 -7.24 -17.07 -8.49
N GLY A 548 -6.12 -16.91 -9.22
CA GLY A 548 -5.94 -15.88 -10.25
C GLY A 548 -5.40 -14.57 -9.71
N GLY A 549 -4.83 -14.57 -8.51
CA GLY A 549 -4.21 -13.41 -7.89
C GLY A 549 -3.15 -12.75 -8.75
N ASP A 550 -2.83 -11.48 -8.48
CA ASP A 550 -1.95 -10.64 -9.31
C ASP A 550 -2.41 -10.52 -10.79
N GLY A 551 -3.68 -10.87 -11.09
CA GLY A 551 -4.22 -10.85 -12.43
C GLY A 551 -3.91 -12.08 -13.29
N PHE A 552 -3.33 -13.16 -12.72
CA PHE A 552 -2.99 -14.41 -13.44
C PHE A 552 -4.21 -15.32 -13.66
N SER A 553 -5.24 -14.77 -14.29
CA SER A 553 -6.54 -15.42 -14.50
C SER A 553 -6.48 -16.78 -15.22
N VAL A 554 -5.42 -17.06 -15.98
CA VAL A 554 -5.22 -18.37 -16.65
C VAL A 554 -5.17 -19.52 -15.65
N LEU A 555 -4.67 -19.29 -14.44
CA LEU A 555 -4.57 -20.31 -13.39
C LEU A 555 -5.94 -20.77 -12.89
N ARG A 556 -6.98 -19.91 -12.93
CA ARG A 556 -8.37 -20.32 -12.63
C ARG A 556 -8.90 -21.42 -13.56
N GLY A 557 -8.29 -21.57 -14.74
CA GLY A 557 -8.62 -22.61 -15.70
C GLY A 557 -7.90 -23.94 -15.48
N GLY A 558 -7.11 -24.04 -14.40
CA GLY A 558 -6.45 -25.29 -14.01
C GLY A 558 -7.44 -26.35 -13.54
N THR A 559 -7.07 -27.61 -13.68
CA THR A 559 -7.89 -28.76 -13.29
C THR A 559 -7.15 -29.67 -12.32
N ASN A 560 -7.86 -30.59 -11.66
CA ASN A 560 -7.29 -31.54 -10.71
C ASN A 560 -6.45 -30.89 -9.61
N ALA A 561 -6.92 -29.76 -9.10
CA ALA A 561 -6.25 -29.02 -8.02
C ALA A 561 -6.18 -29.86 -6.74
N VAL A 562 -5.01 -29.86 -6.11
CA VAL A 562 -4.75 -30.49 -4.81
C VAL A 562 -4.05 -29.46 -3.93
N THR A 563 -4.61 -29.20 -2.76
CA THR A 563 -4.02 -28.33 -1.74
C THR A 563 -3.00 -29.13 -0.92
N GLY A 564 -1.81 -28.57 -0.74
CA GLY A 564 -0.69 -29.16 0.02
C GLY A 564 -0.34 -28.35 1.26
N SER A 565 0.95 -28.42 1.65
CA SER A 565 1.52 -27.74 2.81
C SER A 565 1.53 -26.21 2.66
N ILE A 566 1.78 -25.52 3.77
CA ILE A 566 2.01 -24.06 3.78
C ILE A 566 3.33 -23.75 3.07
N ASP A 567 3.36 -22.64 2.31
CA ASP A 567 4.52 -22.20 1.52
C ASP A 567 5.74 -21.88 2.39
N LEU A 568 5.54 -21.35 3.60
CA LEU A 568 6.59 -21.12 4.58
C LEU A 568 7.23 -22.43 5.07
N ASP A 569 6.42 -23.47 5.32
CA ASP A 569 6.91 -24.79 5.73
C ASP A 569 7.77 -25.41 4.63
N ALA A 570 7.27 -25.38 3.40
CA ALA A 570 8.03 -25.83 2.23
C ALA A 570 9.37 -25.07 2.10
N PHE A 571 9.35 -23.75 2.31
CA PHE A 571 10.57 -22.94 2.25
C PHE A 571 11.55 -23.25 3.37
N THR A 572 11.10 -23.35 4.62
CA THR A 572 11.98 -23.70 5.77
C THR A 572 12.54 -25.11 5.65
N ASP A 573 11.78 -26.07 5.16
CA ASP A 573 12.25 -27.43 4.95
C ASP A 573 13.29 -27.51 3.80
N TYR A 574 13.08 -26.74 2.74
CA TYR A 574 14.08 -26.60 1.67
C TYR A 574 15.38 -25.97 2.18
N LEU A 575 15.28 -24.89 3.00
CA LEU A 575 16.44 -24.28 3.63
C LEU A 575 17.22 -25.27 4.50
N LYS A 576 16.52 -26.10 5.32
CA LYS A 576 17.16 -27.15 6.14
C LYS A 576 17.86 -28.20 5.27
N ALA A 577 17.19 -28.67 4.24
CA ALA A 577 17.68 -29.76 3.37
C ALA A 577 18.84 -29.33 2.47
N SER A 578 18.85 -28.08 2.02
CA SER A 578 19.78 -27.54 1.01
C SER A 578 20.89 -26.65 1.57
N SER A 579 21.00 -26.56 2.92
CA SER A 579 22.00 -25.70 3.57
C SER A 579 23.45 -26.12 3.28
N PRO A 580 24.34 -25.18 2.97
CA PRO A 580 24.10 -23.77 2.73
C PRO A 580 23.50 -23.51 1.33
N VAL A 581 22.37 -22.82 1.27
CA VAL A 581 21.73 -22.44 0.00
C VAL A 581 22.59 -21.40 -0.72
N THR A 582 22.81 -21.60 -2.01
CA THR A 582 23.51 -20.66 -2.89
C THR A 582 22.55 -19.94 -3.82
N ALA A 583 22.88 -18.71 -4.22
CA ALA A 583 22.08 -17.99 -5.22
C ALA A 583 22.04 -18.77 -6.55
N PRO A 584 20.85 -19.10 -7.08
CA PRO A 584 20.75 -19.73 -8.39
C PRO A 584 21.18 -18.76 -9.50
N ALA A 585 21.66 -19.32 -10.60
CA ALA A 585 21.88 -18.51 -11.80
C ALA A 585 20.56 -17.90 -12.29
N LEU A 586 20.61 -16.63 -12.70
CA LEU A 586 19.47 -15.91 -13.28
C LEU A 586 19.45 -16.13 -14.82
N ASP A 587 19.13 -17.34 -15.25
CA ASP A 587 19.18 -17.76 -16.66
C ASP A 587 17.98 -18.64 -17.08
N ARG A 588 16.99 -18.76 -16.17
CA ARG A 588 15.72 -19.47 -16.47
C ARG A 588 14.88 -18.69 -17.47
N ILE A 589 14.99 -17.36 -17.46
CA ILE A 589 14.35 -16.45 -18.39
C ILE A 589 15.43 -15.75 -19.21
N ARG A 590 15.48 -15.96 -20.53
CA ARG A 590 16.49 -15.41 -21.41
C ARG A 590 15.89 -14.53 -22.51
N LEU A 591 16.71 -13.68 -23.13
CA LEU A 591 16.27 -12.85 -24.25
C LEU A 591 16.72 -13.46 -25.58
N THR A 592 15.95 -13.24 -26.64
CA THR A 592 16.36 -13.59 -28.03
C THR A 592 17.66 -12.90 -28.47
N THR A 593 18.06 -11.80 -27.80
CA THR A 593 19.28 -11.04 -28.07
C THR A 593 20.51 -11.55 -27.33
N GLU A 594 20.34 -12.52 -26.42
CA GLU A 594 21.43 -13.15 -25.64
C GLU A 594 22.01 -14.33 -26.41
N PRO A 595 23.33 -14.56 -26.37
CA PRO A 595 23.92 -15.75 -26.98
C PRO A 595 23.35 -17.02 -26.32
N THR A 596 23.09 -18.02 -27.14
CA THR A 596 22.74 -19.36 -26.65
C THR A 596 23.92 -19.93 -25.88
N PRO A 597 23.72 -20.53 -24.67
CA PRO A 597 24.80 -21.10 -23.87
C PRO A 597 25.58 -22.20 -24.58
#